data_0d726a2e4649dd5bef182628f07d46d6
#
_entry.id   0d726a2e4649dd5bef182628f07d46d6
#
_cell.length_a   1.000
_cell.length_b   1.000
_cell.length_c   1.000
_cell.angle_alpha   90.00
_cell.angle_beta   90.00
_cell.angle_gamma   90.00
#
_symmetry.space_group_name_H-M   'P 1'
#
loop_
_entity.id
_entity.type
_entity.pdbx_description
1 polymer ?
#
loop_
_entity_poly.entity_id
_entity_poly.type
_entity_poly.pdbx_seq_one_letter_code
_entity_poly.pdbx_strand_id
1 'polypeptide(L)'
;TAPLMEKPLAAKAGAGWQGKHTNLVSRQNGSWLFLGIILTSAELAANSAETDHCGSCRKCIDACPTDAFPAPYQLDARRCISYLTIEHKGQIPVEFRAAIGNRIFGCDDCLAVCPWNKYAERAAEAKFHGPGEMPPLADLLALDDTAFRKMFAGGPVRRAGHVRFLRNVLLAAGNSGEAGLVPAAEARLGHDSPLVRGMAVWALRRLLEEEQYMTLHSHYAPHEVDAVVLAEWG
;
A
#
# COMPACT_ATOMS: atom_id res chain seq x y z
N THR A 1 -8.31 -3.64 19.00
CA THR A 1 -8.55 -4.79 18.12
C THR A 1 -7.89 -6.01 18.75
N ALA A 2 -8.64 -7.11 18.95
CA ALA A 2 -8.06 -8.35 19.44
C ALA A 2 -7.12 -8.95 18.38
N PRO A 3 -6.02 -9.62 18.75
CA PRO A 3 -5.09 -10.26 17.81
C PRO A 3 -5.68 -11.57 17.26
N LEU A 4 -6.81 -11.50 16.55
CA LEU A 4 -7.48 -12.63 15.94
C LEU A 4 -7.14 -12.70 14.45
N MET A 5 -6.99 -13.90 13.94
CA MET A 5 -6.73 -14.15 12.51
C MET A 5 -8.06 -14.37 11.78
N GLU A 6 -8.65 -13.30 11.26
CA GLU A 6 -9.99 -13.31 10.66
C GLU A 6 -10.08 -14.25 9.45
N LYS A 7 -9.09 -14.27 8.57
CA LYS A 7 -9.12 -15.08 7.33
C LYS A 7 -9.21 -16.59 7.61
N PRO A 8 -8.34 -17.20 8.44
CA PRO A 8 -8.46 -18.61 8.80
C PRO A 8 -9.77 -18.96 9.53
N LEU A 9 -10.26 -18.07 10.39
CA LEU A 9 -11.52 -18.28 11.10
C LEU A 9 -12.71 -18.23 10.14
N ALA A 10 -12.74 -17.26 9.25
CA ALA A 10 -13.79 -17.15 8.22
C ALA A 10 -13.80 -18.38 7.28
N ALA A 11 -12.61 -18.88 6.90
CA ALA A 11 -12.51 -20.09 6.09
C ALA A 11 -13.04 -21.33 6.83
N LYS A 12 -12.70 -21.50 8.11
CA LYS A 12 -13.25 -22.59 8.95
C LYS A 12 -14.76 -22.48 9.16
N ALA A 13 -15.29 -21.26 9.20
CA ALA A 13 -16.71 -20.98 9.34
C ALA A 13 -17.51 -21.16 8.03
N GLY A 14 -16.88 -21.57 6.93
CA GLY A 14 -17.55 -21.78 5.64
C GLY A 14 -17.91 -20.49 4.89
N ALA A 15 -17.33 -19.33 5.27
CA ALA A 15 -17.55 -18.07 4.56
C ALA A 15 -16.81 -18.03 3.19
N GLY A 16 -15.92 -18.98 2.95
CA GLY A 16 -15.09 -19.12 1.76
C GLY A 16 -13.82 -19.91 2.07
N TRP A 17 -12.83 -19.84 1.19
CA TRP A 17 -11.52 -20.47 1.38
C TRP A 17 -10.39 -19.43 1.30
N GLN A 18 -9.25 -19.72 1.89
CA GLN A 18 -8.05 -18.92 1.65
C GLN A 18 -7.50 -19.26 0.25
N GLY A 19 -7.57 -18.28 -0.67
CA GLY A 19 -7.06 -18.46 -2.01
C GLY A 19 -5.54 -18.44 -2.08
N LYS A 20 -4.98 -18.70 -3.27
CA LYS A 20 -3.52 -18.70 -3.52
C LYS A 20 -2.84 -17.37 -3.19
N HIS A 21 -3.58 -16.25 -3.21
CA HIS A 21 -3.14 -14.93 -2.76
C HIS A 21 -3.27 -14.70 -1.24
N THR A 22 -3.54 -15.73 -0.46
CA THR A 22 -3.68 -15.72 1.01
C THR A 22 -4.83 -14.91 1.59
N ASN A 23 -5.69 -14.31 0.76
CA ASN A 23 -6.91 -13.64 1.20
C ASN A 23 -8.12 -14.59 1.07
N LEU A 24 -9.21 -14.27 1.78
CA LEU A 24 -10.45 -15.03 1.68
C LEU A 24 -11.09 -14.84 0.30
N VAL A 25 -11.59 -15.93 -0.27
CA VAL A 25 -12.39 -15.95 -1.50
C VAL A 25 -13.72 -16.59 -1.18
N SER A 26 -14.82 -15.93 -1.52
CA SER A 26 -16.17 -16.44 -1.39
C SER A 26 -16.75 -16.82 -2.75
N ARG A 27 -17.50 -17.92 -2.81
CA ARG A 27 -18.27 -18.30 -4.01
C ARG A 27 -19.29 -17.26 -4.41
N GLN A 28 -19.87 -16.60 -3.40
CA GLN A 28 -21.01 -15.69 -3.62
C GLN A 28 -20.57 -14.25 -3.84
N ASN A 29 -19.45 -13.83 -3.18
CA ASN A 29 -19.09 -12.43 -3.09
C ASN A 29 -17.68 -12.12 -3.65
N GLY A 30 -16.97 -13.12 -4.21
CA GLY A 30 -15.60 -12.92 -4.70
C GLY A 30 -14.58 -12.72 -3.58
N SER A 31 -13.56 -11.91 -3.82
CA SER A 31 -12.45 -11.65 -2.89
C SER A 31 -12.44 -10.24 -2.29
N TRP A 32 -13.37 -9.37 -2.69
CA TRP A 32 -13.54 -8.01 -2.17
C TRP A 32 -14.40 -8.02 -0.90
N LEU A 33 -13.84 -8.55 0.20
CA LEU A 33 -14.58 -8.75 1.45
C LEU A 33 -13.89 -8.06 2.61
N PHE A 34 -14.67 -7.35 3.42
CA PHE A 34 -14.29 -6.98 4.78
C PHE A 34 -14.73 -8.09 5.74
N LEU A 35 -13.82 -8.51 6.62
CA LEU A 35 -14.06 -9.55 7.59
C LEU A 35 -14.22 -8.96 8.97
N GLY A 36 -15.20 -9.46 9.75
CA GLY A 36 -15.42 -9.12 11.13
C GLY A 36 -15.66 -10.36 11.97
N ILE A 37 -15.34 -10.31 13.27
CA ILE A 37 -15.55 -11.38 14.23
C ILE A 37 -16.41 -10.82 15.36
N ILE A 38 -17.49 -11.52 15.67
CA ILE A 38 -18.33 -11.25 16.83
C ILE A 38 -18.14 -12.40 17.82
N LEU A 39 -17.65 -12.05 19.01
CA LEU A 39 -17.58 -13.01 20.12
C LEU A 39 -18.93 -13.04 20.84
N THR A 40 -19.47 -14.23 21.06
CA THR A 40 -20.78 -14.43 21.71
C THR A 40 -20.74 -15.63 22.64
N SER A 41 -21.56 -15.61 23.68
CA SER A 41 -21.83 -16.75 24.55
C SER A 41 -22.98 -17.62 24.06
N ALA A 42 -23.67 -17.24 22.98
CA ALA A 42 -24.71 -18.05 22.39
C ALA A 42 -24.17 -19.36 21.80
N GLU A 43 -24.82 -20.47 22.06
CA GLU A 43 -24.53 -21.74 21.43
C GLU A 43 -25.05 -21.73 19.98
N LEU A 44 -24.11 -21.68 19.02
CA LEU A 44 -24.41 -21.70 17.59
C LEU A 44 -23.85 -22.96 16.95
N ALA A 45 -24.62 -23.60 16.08
CA ALA A 45 -24.12 -24.72 15.29
C ALA A 45 -22.98 -24.26 14.37
N ALA A 46 -21.87 -25.01 14.37
CA ALA A 46 -20.76 -24.73 13.49
C ALA A 46 -21.09 -25.09 12.02
N ASN A 47 -20.71 -24.22 11.10
CA ASN A 47 -20.79 -24.49 9.67
C ASN A 47 -19.62 -25.40 9.24
N SER A 48 -19.79 -26.09 8.11
CA SER A 48 -18.71 -26.81 7.46
C SER A 48 -17.80 -25.84 6.70
N ALA A 49 -16.48 -26.10 6.74
CA ALA A 49 -15.52 -25.32 5.94
C ALA A 49 -15.77 -25.49 4.43
N GLU A 50 -15.57 -24.42 3.68
CA GLU A 50 -15.59 -24.44 2.21
C GLU A 50 -14.30 -25.11 1.67
N THR A 51 -14.40 -25.84 0.55
CA THR A 51 -13.24 -26.39 -0.15
C THR A 51 -12.57 -25.35 -1.03
N ASP A 52 -11.29 -25.57 -1.36
CA ASP A 52 -10.56 -24.68 -2.26
C ASP A 52 -11.02 -24.85 -3.71
N HIS A 53 -11.28 -23.75 -4.39
CA HIS A 53 -11.66 -23.68 -5.79
C HIS A 53 -10.68 -22.88 -6.67
N CYS A 54 -9.44 -22.67 -6.23
CA CYS A 54 -8.41 -22.01 -7.03
C CYS A 54 -7.93 -22.87 -8.21
N GLY A 55 -7.97 -24.21 -8.08
CA GLY A 55 -7.58 -25.15 -9.13
C GLY A 55 -6.20 -24.84 -9.72
N SER A 56 -6.06 -24.84 -11.04
CA SER A 56 -4.83 -24.53 -11.77
C SER A 56 -4.57 -23.02 -11.96
N CYS A 57 -5.51 -22.15 -11.58
CA CYS A 57 -5.37 -20.69 -11.76
C CYS A 57 -4.20 -20.12 -10.98
N ARG A 58 -3.41 -19.23 -11.60
CA ARG A 58 -2.28 -18.52 -10.97
C ARG A 58 -2.32 -17.00 -11.21
N LYS A 59 -3.41 -16.43 -11.70
CA LYS A 59 -3.49 -15.01 -12.08
C LYS A 59 -3.02 -14.05 -10.99
N CYS A 60 -3.36 -14.31 -9.73
CA CYS A 60 -2.95 -13.47 -8.60
C CYS A 60 -1.44 -13.54 -8.31
N ILE A 61 -0.79 -14.66 -8.56
CA ILE A 61 0.65 -14.84 -8.40
C ILE A 61 1.35 -14.07 -9.52
N ASP A 62 0.92 -14.28 -10.75
CA ASP A 62 1.53 -13.71 -11.96
C ASP A 62 1.33 -12.17 -12.06
N ALA A 63 0.30 -11.63 -11.39
CA ALA A 63 0.00 -10.20 -11.36
C ALA A 63 0.74 -9.44 -10.26
N CYS A 64 1.46 -10.11 -9.36
CA CYS A 64 2.12 -9.43 -8.25
C CYS A 64 3.35 -8.66 -8.73
N PRO A 65 3.39 -7.30 -8.62
CA PRO A 65 4.48 -6.51 -9.20
C PRO A 65 5.84 -6.72 -8.50
N THR A 66 5.83 -7.28 -7.29
CA THR A 66 7.02 -7.48 -6.45
C THR A 66 7.32 -8.95 -6.16
N ASP A 67 6.65 -9.88 -6.87
CA ASP A 67 6.81 -11.33 -6.67
C ASP A 67 6.72 -11.74 -5.19
N ALA A 68 5.69 -11.21 -4.50
CA ALA A 68 5.52 -11.46 -3.06
C ALA A 68 5.00 -12.88 -2.74
N PHE A 69 4.69 -13.70 -3.75
CA PHE A 69 4.19 -15.08 -3.58
C PHE A 69 5.27 -16.10 -3.98
N PRO A 70 6.09 -16.58 -3.06
CA PRO A 70 7.12 -17.61 -3.36
C PRO A 70 6.51 -18.93 -3.81
N ALA A 71 5.29 -19.22 -3.36
CA ALA A 71 4.50 -20.37 -3.78
C ALA A 71 2.99 -20.07 -3.60
N PRO A 72 2.08 -20.84 -4.23
CA PRO A 72 0.66 -20.76 -3.92
C PRO A 72 0.39 -20.87 -2.42
N TYR A 73 -0.51 -20.02 -1.91
CA TYR A 73 -0.90 -19.94 -0.50
C TYR A 73 0.20 -19.46 0.47
N GLN A 74 1.31 -18.96 -0.06
CA GLN A 74 2.41 -18.39 0.71
C GLN A 74 2.66 -16.95 0.31
N LEU A 75 2.84 -16.08 1.30
CA LEU A 75 3.14 -14.66 1.11
C LEU A 75 4.40 -14.27 1.89
N ASP A 76 5.39 -13.73 1.20
CA ASP A 76 6.45 -12.96 1.84
C ASP A 76 5.99 -11.51 2.02
N ALA A 77 5.53 -11.17 3.23
CA ALA A 77 5.03 -9.84 3.54
C ALA A 77 6.07 -8.74 3.31
N ARG A 78 7.38 -9.04 3.45
CA ARG A 78 8.47 -8.07 3.24
C ARG A 78 8.54 -7.57 1.80
N ARG A 79 7.99 -8.33 0.87
CA ARG A 79 7.88 -7.98 -0.56
C ARG A 79 6.51 -7.41 -0.93
N CYS A 80 5.49 -7.60 -0.06
CA CYS A 80 4.12 -7.19 -0.35
C CYS A 80 3.97 -5.66 -0.30
N ILE A 81 3.49 -5.05 -1.38
CA ILE A 81 3.28 -3.60 -1.48
C ILE A 81 2.33 -3.10 -0.38
N SER A 82 1.28 -3.84 -0.03
CA SER A 82 0.40 -3.47 1.09
C SER A 82 1.19 -3.35 2.40
N TYR A 83 2.06 -4.31 2.71
CA TYR A 83 2.91 -4.23 3.90
C TYR A 83 3.88 -3.04 3.80
N LEU A 84 4.56 -2.86 2.67
CA LEU A 84 5.55 -1.81 2.47
C LEU A 84 4.95 -0.41 2.59
N THR A 85 3.73 -0.21 2.09
CA THR A 85 3.07 1.10 2.12
C THR A 85 2.30 1.39 3.40
N ILE A 86 1.85 0.37 4.14
CA ILE A 86 1.01 0.51 5.33
C ILE A 86 1.78 0.30 6.62
N GLU A 87 2.57 -0.78 6.72
CA GLU A 87 3.16 -1.22 8.00
C GLU A 87 4.67 -0.95 8.10
N HIS A 88 5.40 -0.99 6.99
CA HIS A 88 6.85 -0.79 7.00
C HIS A 88 7.24 0.63 7.43
N LYS A 89 8.10 0.72 8.45
CA LYS A 89 8.46 2.00 9.11
C LYS A 89 9.69 2.68 8.54
N GLY A 90 10.56 1.95 7.83
CA GLY A 90 11.80 2.46 7.24
C GLY A 90 11.64 2.96 5.80
N GLN A 91 12.77 3.23 5.15
CA GLN A 91 12.81 3.46 3.71
C GLN A 91 12.36 2.19 2.97
N ILE A 92 11.61 2.38 1.90
CA ILE A 92 11.24 1.26 1.02
C ILE A 92 12.50 0.80 0.28
N PRO A 93 12.83 -0.51 0.29
CA PRO A 93 13.98 -1.02 -0.43
C PRO A 93 13.95 -0.64 -1.92
N VAL A 94 15.11 -0.28 -2.47
CA VAL A 94 15.23 0.29 -3.83
C VAL A 94 14.65 -0.65 -4.88
N GLU A 95 14.85 -1.96 -4.72
CA GLU A 95 14.37 -2.99 -5.64
C GLU A 95 12.84 -3.01 -5.81
N PHE A 96 12.06 -2.48 -4.86
CA PHE A 96 10.59 -2.48 -4.94
C PHE A 96 10.03 -1.15 -5.42
N ARG A 97 10.80 -0.06 -5.35
CA ARG A 97 10.27 1.30 -5.56
C ARG A 97 9.61 1.48 -6.92
N ALA A 98 10.27 1.04 -7.99
CA ALA A 98 9.72 1.14 -9.34
C ALA A 98 8.45 0.29 -9.51
N ALA A 99 8.45 -0.94 -8.98
CA ALA A 99 7.33 -1.86 -9.07
C ALA A 99 6.09 -1.41 -8.26
N ILE A 100 6.26 -0.59 -7.22
CA ILE A 100 5.15 -0.01 -6.46
C ILE A 100 4.34 0.95 -7.33
N GLY A 101 4.96 1.65 -8.28
CA GLY A 101 4.28 2.58 -9.16
C GLY A 101 3.62 3.72 -8.38
N ASN A 102 2.33 3.97 -8.61
CA ASN A 102 1.55 5.03 -7.96
C ASN A 102 0.74 4.57 -6.73
N ARG A 103 1.07 3.41 -6.14
CA ARG A 103 0.34 2.86 -4.98
C ARG A 103 0.80 3.53 -3.70
N ILE A 104 -0.02 4.44 -3.17
CA ILE A 104 0.30 5.24 -1.97
C ILE A 104 -0.07 4.51 -0.68
N PHE A 105 -1.15 3.74 -0.68
CA PHE A 105 -1.65 3.04 0.50
C PHE A 105 -2.35 1.74 0.10
N GLY A 106 -1.68 0.62 0.30
CA GLY A 106 -2.18 -0.70 -0.07
C GLY A 106 -1.89 -1.08 -1.52
N CYS A 107 -2.25 -2.31 -1.86
CA CYS A 107 -2.17 -2.89 -3.19
C CYS A 107 -3.16 -4.05 -3.26
N ASP A 108 -4.05 -4.00 -4.21
CA ASP A 108 -5.10 -5.00 -4.39
C ASP A 108 -4.99 -5.75 -5.72
N ASP A 109 -3.84 -5.68 -6.40
CA ASP A 109 -3.63 -6.30 -7.73
C ASP A 109 -3.96 -7.79 -7.72
N CYS A 110 -3.53 -8.51 -6.68
CA CYS A 110 -3.82 -9.95 -6.55
C CYS A 110 -5.31 -10.24 -6.33
N LEU A 111 -6.05 -9.33 -5.72
CA LEU A 111 -7.51 -9.42 -5.57
C LEU A 111 -8.20 -9.05 -6.89
N ALA A 112 -7.78 -7.95 -7.52
CA ALA A 112 -8.40 -7.42 -8.73
C ALA A 112 -8.45 -8.44 -9.88
N VAL A 113 -7.40 -9.25 -10.04
CA VAL A 113 -7.32 -10.27 -11.10
C VAL A 113 -8.01 -11.59 -10.76
N CYS A 114 -8.56 -11.73 -9.54
CA CYS A 114 -9.20 -12.97 -9.12
C CYS A 114 -10.47 -13.25 -9.94
N PRO A 115 -10.57 -14.41 -10.62
CA PRO A 115 -11.74 -14.71 -11.45
C PRO A 115 -13.06 -14.81 -10.68
N TRP A 116 -12.98 -15.06 -9.37
CA TRP A 116 -14.14 -15.13 -8.50
C TRP A 116 -14.81 -13.79 -8.27
N ASN A 117 -14.12 -12.67 -8.56
CA ASN A 117 -14.71 -11.32 -8.46
C ASN A 117 -15.83 -11.07 -9.47
N LYS A 118 -16.06 -11.94 -10.43
CA LYS A 118 -17.26 -11.88 -11.26
C LYS A 118 -18.57 -12.01 -10.45
N TYR A 119 -18.49 -12.49 -9.21
CA TYR A 119 -19.60 -12.57 -8.28
C TYR A 119 -19.58 -11.46 -7.21
N ALA A 120 -18.59 -10.57 -7.25
CA ALA A 120 -18.52 -9.46 -6.31
C ALA A 120 -19.63 -8.45 -6.57
N GLU A 121 -20.31 -8.04 -5.51
CA GLU A 121 -21.34 -7.01 -5.55
C GLU A 121 -20.84 -5.74 -4.88
N ARG A 122 -21.34 -4.59 -5.35
CA ARG A 122 -21.04 -3.31 -4.72
C ARG A 122 -21.64 -3.30 -3.31
N ALA A 123 -20.89 -2.79 -2.33
CA ALA A 123 -21.36 -2.66 -0.97
C ALA A 123 -22.66 -1.83 -0.92
N ALA A 124 -23.66 -2.35 -0.21
CA ALA A 124 -24.92 -1.63 0.00
C ALA A 124 -24.75 -0.43 0.97
N GLU A 125 -23.80 -0.52 1.90
CA GLU A 125 -23.49 0.56 2.85
C GLU A 125 -22.66 1.65 2.18
N ALA A 126 -23.23 2.84 2.07
CA ALA A 126 -22.62 3.98 1.39
C ALA A 126 -21.25 4.40 1.97
N LYS A 127 -20.98 4.12 3.25
CA LYS A 127 -19.69 4.41 3.89
C LYS A 127 -18.53 3.63 3.30
N PHE A 128 -18.78 2.53 2.60
CA PHE A 128 -17.77 1.74 1.90
C PHE A 128 -17.59 2.18 0.44
N HIS A 129 -18.36 3.14 -0.03
CA HIS A 129 -18.11 3.75 -1.32
C HIS A 129 -16.90 4.70 -1.18
N GLY A 130 -15.95 4.60 -2.10
CA GLY A 130 -14.77 5.48 -2.10
C GLY A 130 -15.15 6.95 -2.27
N PRO A 131 -14.25 7.88 -1.93
CA PRO A 131 -14.51 9.32 -1.96
C PRO A 131 -14.63 9.91 -3.39
N GLY A 132 -14.57 9.10 -4.43
CA GLY A 132 -14.50 9.56 -5.81
C GLY A 132 -13.05 9.74 -6.28
N GLU A 133 -12.76 10.87 -6.93
CA GLU A 133 -11.40 11.16 -7.41
C GLU A 133 -10.45 11.47 -6.26
N MET A 134 -9.24 10.94 -6.35
CA MET A 134 -8.16 11.26 -5.43
C MET A 134 -7.53 12.61 -5.81
N PRO A 135 -7.11 13.43 -4.83
CA PRO A 135 -6.41 14.67 -5.11
C PRO A 135 -5.12 14.43 -5.91
N PRO A 136 -4.67 15.43 -6.71
CA PRO A 136 -3.39 15.39 -7.40
C PRO A 136 -2.22 15.12 -6.42
N LEU A 137 -1.14 14.50 -6.92
CA LEU A 137 0.05 14.22 -6.10
C LEU A 137 0.66 15.48 -5.49
N ALA A 138 0.63 16.59 -6.21
CA ALA A 138 1.12 17.89 -5.71
C ALA A 138 0.35 18.33 -4.46
N ASP A 139 -0.98 18.21 -4.46
CA ASP A 139 -1.82 18.57 -3.31
C ASP A 139 -1.57 17.64 -2.12
N LEU A 140 -1.39 16.34 -2.39
CA LEU A 140 -1.05 15.35 -1.36
C LEU A 140 0.33 15.61 -0.76
N LEU A 141 1.31 16.04 -1.57
CA LEU A 141 2.63 16.45 -1.10
C LEU A 141 2.56 17.74 -0.27
N ALA A 142 1.65 18.64 -0.52
CA ALA A 142 1.51 19.89 0.21
C ALA A 142 0.89 19.76 1.61
N LEU A 143 0.24 18.63 1.92
CA LEU A 143 -0.41 18.41 3.20
C LEU A 143 0.57 18.52 4.37
N ASP A 144 0.19 19.29 5.40
CA ASP A 144 0.76 19.19 6.74
C ASP A 144 0.04 18.10 7.58
N ASP A 145 0.54 17.82 8.81
CA ASP A 145 -0.06 16.79 9.67
C ASP A 145 -1.53 17.08 10.01
N THR A 146 -1.90 18.36 10.18
CA THR A 146 -3.27 18.78 10.53
C THR A 146 -4.22 18.53 9.36
N ALA A 147 -3.84 18.97 8.16
CA ALA A 147 -4.61 18.75 6.93
C ALA A 147 -4.71 17.26 6.59
N PHE A 148 -3.61 16.49 6.74
CA PHE A 148 -3.61 15.05 6.58
C PHE A 148 -4.62 14.35 7.53
N ARG A 149 -4.59 14.70 8.84
CA ARG A 149 -5.51 14.13 9.82
C ARG A 149 -6.96 14.47 9.55
N LYS A 150 -7.23 15.67 9.02
CA LYS A 150 -8.57 16.11 8.63
C LYS A 150 -9.06 15.36 7.39
N MET A 151 -8.22 15.28 6.35
CA MET A 151 -8.55 14.62 5.08
C MET A 151 -8.86 13.14 5.26
N PHE A 152 -8.07 12.44 6.07
CA PHE A 152 -8.20 10.99 6.29
C PHE A 152 -8.89 10.63 7.61
N ALA A 153 -9.69 11.55 8.18
CA ALA A 153 -10.45 11.31 9.41
C ALA A 153 -11.40 10.11 9.22
N GLY A 154 -11.38 9.18 10.18
CA GLY A 154 -12.22 7.96 10.14
C GLY A 154 -11.74 6.90 9.15
N GLY A 155 -10.77 7.21 8.28
CA GLY A 155 -10.25 6.28 7.28
C GLY A 155 -9.00 5.51 7.72
N PRO A 156 -8.67 4.39 7.05
CA PRO A 156 -7.52 3.55 7.39
C PRO A 156 -6.18 4.23 7.11
N VAL A 157 -6.11 5.16 6.16
CA VAL A 157 -4.88 5.89 5.77
C VAL A 157 -4.28 6.64 6.94
N ARG A 158 -5.13 7.19 7.83
CA ARG A 158 -4.70 7.90 9.04
C ARG A 158 -3.78 7.05 9.94
N ARG A 159 -3.96 5.72 9.94
CA ARG A 159 -3.13 4.78 10.74
C ARG A 159 -1.66 4.75 10.28
N ALA A 160 -1.40 4.99 9.01
CA ALA A 160 -0.03 5.07 8.51
C ALA A 160 0.75 6.24 9.12
N GLY A 161 0.06 7.33 9.45
CA GLY A 161 0.67 8.59 9.89
C GLY A 161 1.22 9.41 8.73
N HIS A 162 1.31 10.72 8.95
CA HIS A 162 1.66 11.70 7.92
C HIS A 162 3.04 11.43 7.28
N VAL A 163 4.05 11.13 8.09
CA VAL A 163 5.42 10.89 7.61
C VAL A 163 5.50 9.72 6.61
N ARG A 164 4.89 8.57 6.94
CA ARG A 164 4.87 7.42 6.01
C ARG A 164 4.01 7.67 4.79
N PHE A 165 2.92 8.41 4.97
CA PHE A 165 2.09 8.85 3.85
C PHE A 165 2.89 9.71 2.87
N LEU A 166 3.60 10.75 3.34
CA LEU A 166 4.47 11.58 2.49
C LEU A 166 5.56 10.77 1.79
N ARG A 167 6.21 9.82 2.51
CA ARG A 167 7.16 8.88 1.88
C ARG A 167 6.53 8.17 0.67
N ASN A 168 5.32 7.67 0.83
CA ASN A 168 4.64 6.92 -0.25
C ASN A 168 4.20 7.84 -1.39
N VAL A 169 3.75 9.07 -1.10
CA VAL A 169 3.39 10.06 -2.13
C VAL A 169 4.62 10.49 -2.92
N LEU A 170 5.77 10.71 -2.26
CA LEU A 170 7.05 11.00 -2.92
C LEU A 170 7.50 9.85 -3.84
N LEU A 171 7.32 8.61 -3.38
CA LEU A 171 7.61 7.44 -4.21
C LEU A 171 6.72 7.41 -5.46
N ALA A 172 5.43 7.67 -5.32
CA ALA A 172 4.50 7.77 -6.44
C ALA A 172 4.89 8.92 -7.38
N ALA A 173 5.28 10.08 -6.83
CA ALA A 173 5.76 11.23 -7.62
C ALA A 173 7.01 10.88 -8.44
N GLY A 174 8.01 10.24 -7.84
CA GLY A 174 9.20 9.79 -8.56
C GLY A 174 8.91 8.73 -9.64
N ASN A 175 7.85 7.94 -9.49
CA ASN A 175 7.42 6.98 -10.51
C ASN A 175 6.56 7.58 -11.61
N SER A 176 5.99 8.77 -11.41
CA SER A 176 5.08 9.40 -12.38
C SER A 176 5.78 9.90 -13.64
N GLY A 177 7.05 10.30 -13.53
CA GLY A 177 7.77 11.00 -14.60
C GLY A 177 7.27 12.44 -14.85
N GLU A 178 6.43 12.99 -13.98
CA GLU A 178 5.84 14.33 -14.12
C GLU A 178 6.79 15.41 -13.59
N ALA A 179 7.51 16.11 -14.45
CA ALA A 179 8.44 17.17 -14.06
C ALA A 179 7.74 18.31 -13.27
N GLY A 180 6.45 18.51 -13.43
CA GLY A 180 5.65 19.48 -12.65
C GLY A 180 5.62 19.20 -11.15
N LEU A 181 6.00 17.99 -10.71
CA LEU A 181 6.08 17.61 -9.28
C LEU A 181 7.42 17.96 -8.61
N VAL A 182 8.41 18.39 -9.40
CA VAL A 182 9.75 18.75 -8.89
C VAL A 182 9.69 19.78 -7.75
N PRO A 183 8.98 20.93 -7.88
CA PRO A 183 8.95 21.90 -6.78
C PRO A 183 8.33 21.35 -5.49
N ALA A 184 7.29 20.50 -5.61
CA ALA A 184 6.64 19.89 -4.46
C ALA A 184 7.53 18.83 -3.78
N ALA A 185 8.31 18.07 -4.55
CA ALA A 185 9.28 17.12 -4.02
C ALA A 185 10.49 17.82 -3.38
N GLU A 186 11.02 18.88 -4.01
CA GLU A 186 12.14 19.67 -3.51
C GLU A 186 11.80 20.34 -2.16
N ALA A 187 10.60 20.87 -2.01
CA ALA A 187 10.13 21.42 -0.73
C ALA A 187 10.19 20.41 0.44
N ARG A 188 10.29 19.11 0.16
CA ARG A 188 10.40 18.05 1.16
C ARG A 188 11.85 17.69 1.55
N LEU A 189 12.85 18.24 0.88
CA LEU A 189 14.27 18.09 1.27
C LEU A 189 14.58 18.73 2.63
N GLY A 190 13.83 19.75 3.04
CA GLY A 190 13.95 20.38 4.37
C GLY A 190 13.04 19.78 5.45
N HIS A 191 12.41 18.64 5.22
CA HIS A 191 11.47 18.04 6.19
C HIS A 191 12.20 17.47 7.41
N ASP A 192 11.62 17.57 8.62
CA ASP A 192 12.23 17.09 9.88
C ASP A 192 12.56 15.58 9.83
N SER A 193 11.70 14.77 9.20
CA SER A 193 11.89 13.32 9.13
C SER A 193 12.85 12.92 8.01
N PRO A 194 13.94 12.20 8.33
CA PRO A 194 14.86 11.66 7.32
C PRO A 194 14.17 10.69 6.35
N LEU A 195 13.10 10.03 6.79
CA LEU A 195 12.32 9.15 5.92
C LEU A 195 11.70 9.90 4.74
N VAL A 196 11.24 11.14 4.98
CA VAL A 196 10.66 12.00 3.94
C VAL A 196 11.76 12.59 3.08
N ARG A 197 12.84 13.12 3.70
CA ARG A 197 13.97 13.69 2.95
C ARG A 197 14.60 12.68 2.00
N GLY A 198 14.91 11.46 2.47
CA GLY A 198 15.51 10.43 1.62
C GLY A 198 14.62 10.03 0.44
N MET A 199 13.30 9.91 0.65
CA MET A 199 12.39 9.62 -0.47
C MET A 199 12.22 10.81 -1.41
N ALA A 200 12.36 12.07 -0.93
CA ALA A 200 12.38 13.25 -1.79
C ALA A 200 13.62 13.25 -2.69
N VAL A 201 14.80 12.92 -2.16
CA VAL A 201 16.03 12.74 -2.95
C VAL A 201 15.82 11.72 -4.07
N TRP A 202 15.31 10.54 -3.71
CA TRP A 202 15.03 9.49 -4.69
C TRP A 202 14.03 9.92 -5.78
N ALA A 203 12.96 10.63 -5.38
CA ALA A 203 11.96 11.12 -6.32
C ALA A 203 12.57 12.16 -7.28
N LEU A 204 13.36 13.11 -6.77
CA LEU A 204 14.03 14.14 -7.56
C LEU A 204 15.04 13.55 -8.54
N ARG A 205 15.82 12.52 -8.13
CA ARG A 205 16.72 11.83 -9.05
C ARG A 205 16.00 11.20 -10.24
N ARG A 206 14.74 10.82 -10.08
CA ARG A 206 13.92 10.23 -11.16
C ARG A 206 13.19 11.27 -12.02
N LEU A 207 12.98 12.46 -11.50
CA LEU A 207 12.21 13.52 -12.16
C LEU A 207 13.08 14.56 -12.88
N LEU A 208 14.36 14.65 -12.51
CA LEU A 208 15.30 15.64 -13.02
C LEU A 208 16.29 15.02 -13.99
N GLU A 209 16.75 15.84 -14.91
CA GLU A 209 17.97 15.56 -15.69
C GLU A 209 19.20 15.63 -14.78
N GLU A 210 20.27 14.92 -15.15
CA GLU A 210 21.47 14.77 -14.31
C GLU A 210 22.08 16.11 -13.86
N GLU A 211 22.16 17.11 -14.75
CA GLU A 211 22.72 18.43 -14.43
C GLU A 211 21.90 19.18 -13.35
N GLN A 212 20.56 19.10 -13.46
CA GLN A 212 19.66 19.69 -12.48
C GLN A 212 19.76 18.97 -11.13
N TYR A 213 19.81 17.64 -11.17
CA TYR A 213 19.97 16.84 -9.95
C TYR A 213 21.32 17.14 -9.26
N MET A 214 22.41 17.24 -10.01
CA MET A 214 23.74 17.57 -9.46
C MET A 214 23.79 18.98 -8.85
N THR A 215 23.00 19.91 -9.38
CA THR A 215 22.85 21.24 -8.77
C THR A 215 22.20 21.14 -7.39
N LEU A 216 21.11 20.38 -7.25
CA LEU A 216 20.47 20.12 -5.95
C LEU A 216 21.39 19.36 -5.00
N HIS A 217 22.07 18.32 -5.50
CA HIS A 217 23.04 17.55 -4.72
C HIS A 217 24.09 18.48 -4.10
N SER A 218 24.69 19.36 -4.89
CA SER A 218 25.74 20.28 -4.43
C SER A 218 25.23 21.27 -3.36
N HIS A 219 23.94 21.60 -3.39
CA HIS A 219 23.32 22.51 -2.44
C HIS A 219 22.89 21.81 -1.14
N TYR A 220 22.26 20.62 -1.22
CA TYR A 220 21.63 19.98 -0.07
C TYR A 220 22.49 18.90 0.60
N ALA A 221 23.21 18.08 -0.17
CA ALA A 221 23.97 16.94 0.37
C ALA A 221 25.04 17.32 1.40
N PRO A 222 25.81 18.44 1.24
CA PRO A 222 26.79 18.84 2.25
C PRO A 222 26.22 19.22 3.62
N HIS A 223 24.92 19.50 3.71
CA HIS A 223 24.23 19.88 4.95
C HIS A 223 23.44 18.73 5.56
N GLU A 224 23.34 17.60 4.87
CA GLU A 224 22.64 16.42 5.39
C GLU A 224 23.54 15.67 6.39
N VAL A 225 22.93 15.21 7.49
CA VAL A 225 23.65 14.50 8.57
C VAL A 225 23.14 13.07 8.77
N ASP A 226 21.98 12.73 8.22
CA ASP A 226 21.40 11.39 8.35
C ASP A 226 22.02 10.46 7.33
N ALA A 227 22.63 9.37 7.79
CA ALA A 227 23.35 8.42 6.94
C ALA A 227 22.45 7.74 5.89
N VAL A 228 21.15 7.55 6.21
CA VAL A 228 20.20 6.93 5.26
C VAL A 228 19.85 7.90 4.14
N VAL A 229 19.72 9.20 4.45
CA VAL A 229 19.48 10.24 3.44
C VAL A 229 20.72 10.48 2.59
N LEU A 230 21.91 10.48 3.21
CA LEU A 230 23.18 10.59 2.48
C LEU A 230 23.35 9.44 1.47
N ALA A 231 22.94 8.22 1.84
CA ALA A 231 22.96 7.08 0.93
C ALA A 231 21.99 7.22 -0.27
N GLU A 232 20.95 8.02 -0.15
CA GLU A 232 20.04 8.31 -1.28
C GLU A 232 20.62 9.36 -2.24
N TRP A 233 21.47 10.25 -1.73
CA TRP A 233 22.19 11.22 -2.59
C TRP A 233 23.25 10.57 -3.50
N GLY A 234 23.76 9.41 -3.16
CA GLY A 234 24.71 8.67 -3.97
C GLY A 234 25.89 8.21 -3.26
#